data_3fdbcc37d8aca9e3e385ee03ccb24efb
#
_entry.id   3fdbcc37d8aca9e3e385ee03ccb24efb
#
_cell.length_a   1.000
_cell.length_b   1.000
_cell.length_c   1.000
_cell.angle_alpha   90.00
_cell.angle_beta   90.00
_cell.angle_gamma   90.00
#
_symmetry.space_group_name_H-M   'P 1'
#
loop_
_entity.id
_entity.type
_entity.pdbx_description
1 polymer ?
#
loop_
_entity_poly.entity_id
_entity_poly.type
_entity_poly.pdbx_seq_one_letter_code
_entity_poly.pdbx_strand_id
1 'polypeptide(L)'
;MASEMKEAFQQLLDKGFSEEAIVNIITNTLKAAYKRKHGKTADNCVVKISEDFNDVSVYSRKVIVDGVYDPNTEIELEEARELTDECELGDEIDILVDPKEFDRAAVQTGKQTAHQSLTEIQKDSLYSEYKSKIGETIIGYYQREKKGTIYVDLGKVEG
;
A
#
# COMPACT_ATOMS: atom_id res chain seq x y z
N MET A 1 9.44 -10.05 10.02
CA MET A 1 8.51 -9.17 9.25
C MET A 1 8.69 -7.69 9.59
N ALA A 2 8.72 -7.30 10.84
CA ALA A 2 8.95 -5.89 11.21
C ALA A 2 10.26 -5.30 10.67
N SER A 3 11.37 -6.04 10.68
CA SER A 3 12.66 -5.56 10.16
C SER A 3 12.67 -5.37 8.63
N GLU A 4 12.03 -6.26 7.89
CA GLU A 4 11.96 -6.17 6.42
C GLU A 4 11.10 -4.99 5.95
N MET A 5 10.01 -4.69 6.68
CA MET A 5 9.17 -3.54 6.40
C MET A 5 9.89 -2.23 6.69
N LYS A 6 10.62 -2.16 7.81
CA LYS A 6 11.42 -0.99 8.16
C LYS A 6 12.52 -0.71 7.14
N GLU A 7 13.21 -1.76 6.68
CA GLU A 7 14.23 -1.62 5.64
C GLU A 7 13.61 -1.14 4.32
N ALA A 8 12.45 -1.70 3.93
CA ALA A 8 11.75 -1.25 2.73
C ALA A 8 11.28 0.21 2.85
N PHE A 9 10.78 0.61 4.01
CA PHE A 9 10.39 1.98 4.30
C PHE A 9 11.58 2.94 4.19
N GLN A 10 12.70 2.59 4.81
CA GLN A 10 13.92 3.40 4.76
C GLN A 10 14.47 3.54 3.34
N GLN A 11 14.47 2.46 2.56
CA GLN A 11 14.88 2.51 1.15
C GLN A 11 14.01 3.45 0.31
N LEU A 12 12.73 3.57 0.63
CA LEU A 12 11.80 4.47 -0.06
C LEU A 12 12.03 5.93 0.35
N LEU A 13 12.28 6.19 1.62
CA LEU A 13 12.70 7.52 2.10
C LEU A 13 14.01 7.97 1.44
N ASP A 14 14.99 7.08 1.36
CA ASP A 14 16.29 7.36 0.71
C ASP A 14 16.15 7.67 -0.78
N LYS A 15 15.10 7.15 -1.42
CA LYS A 15 14.75 7.47 -2.81
C LYS A 15 13.98 8.79 -2.97
N GLY A 16 13.70 9.49 -1.88
CA GLY A 16 13.06 10.81 -1.87
C GLY A 16 11.52 10.79 -1.85
N PHE A 17 10.91 9.65 -1.48
CA PHE A 17 9.46 9.60 -1.26
C PHE A 17 9.10 10.23 0.08
N SER A 18 7.96 10.92 0.15
CA SER A 18 7.42 11.39 1.42
C SER A 18 6.87 10.24 2.25
N GLU A 19 6.92 10.37 3.58
CA GLU A 19 6.33 9.40 4.50
C GLU A 19 4.87 9.11 4.18
N GLU A 20 4.09 10.15 3.86
CA GLU A 20 2.69 10.03 3.49
C GLU A 20 2.49 9.20 2.21
N ALA A 21 3.33 9.39 1.18
CA ALA A 21 3.29 8.59 -0.04
C ALA A 21 3.58 7.13 0.25
N ILE A 22 4.55 6.84 1.12
CA ILE A 22 4.93 5.47 1.49
C ILE A 22 3.81 4.80 2.29
N VAL A 23 3.20 5.50 3.25
CA VAL A 23 2.04 5.01 4.03
C VAL A 23 0.88 4.66 3.10
N ASN A 24 0.58 5.52 2.13
CA ASN A 24 -0.46 5.26 1.14
C ASN A 24 -0.19 4.01 0.29
N ILE A 25 1.06 3.84 -0.15
CA ILE A 25 1.47 2.66 -0.94
C ILE A 25 1.30 1.38 -0.10
N ILE A 26 1.81 1.36 1.12
CA ILE A 26 1.70 0.21 2.02
C ILE A 26 0.23 -0.10 2.30
N THR A 27 -0.56 0.91 2.62
CA THR A 27 -2.00 0.76 2.89
C THR A 27 -2.74 0.19 1.69
N ASN A 28 -2.52 0.73 0.50
CA ASN A 28 -3.17 0.24 -0.73
C ASN A 28 -2.76 -1.20 -1.07
N THR A 29 -1.48 -1.52 -0.85
CA THR A 29 -0.95 -2.87 -1.06
C THR A 29 -1.63 -3.89 -0.14
N LEU A 30 -1.74 -3.58 1.14
CA LEU A 30 -2.38 -4.46 2.13
C LEU A 30 -3.89 -4.58 1.89
N LYS A 31 -4.55 -3.49 1.55
CA LYS A 31 -5.97 -3.52 1.15
C LYS A 31 -6.21 -4.37 -0.10
N ALA A 32 -5.33 -4.29 -1.09
CA ALA A 32 -5.41 -5.12 -2.30
C ALA A 32 -5.21 -6.62 -1.98
N ALA A 33 -4.27 -6.94 -1.09
CA ALA A 33 -4.04 -8.29 -0.62
C ALA A 33 -5.26 -8.84 0.16
N TYR A 34 -5.85 -8.01 1.03
CA TYR A 34 -7.05 -8.34 1.78
C TYR A 34 -8.26 -8.62 0.85
N LYS A 35 -8.51 -7.72 -0.12
CA LYS A 35 -9.58 -7.89 -1.13
C LYS A 35 -9.42 -9.16 -1.96
N ARG A 36 -8.19 -9.56 -2.24
CA ARG A 36 -7.93 -10.79 -2.99
C ARG A 36 -8.34 -12.03 -2.22
N LYS A 37 -8.16 -12.03 -0.89
CA LYS A 37 -8.54 -13.15 -0.02
C LYS A 37 -10.03 -13.19 0.28
N HIS A 38 -10.60 -12.06 0.65
CA HIS A 38 -11.97 -11.95 1.17
C HIS A 38 -13.01 -11.56 0.11
N GLY A 39 -12.57 -11.32 -1.14
CA GLY A 39 -13.41 -10.93 -2.25
C GLY A 39 -13.32 -9.43 -2.58
N LYS A 40 -13.67 -9.08 -3.81
CA LYS A 40 -13.53 -7.71 -4.33
C LYS A 40 -14.41 -6.67 -3.62
N THR A 41 -15.48 -7.12 -2.97
CA THR A 41 -16.42 -6.28 -2.21
C THR A 41 -15.97 -6.00 -0.78
N ALA A 42 -14.90 -6.66 -0.30
CA ALA A 42 -14.38 -6.48 1.04
C ALA A 42 -13.62 -5.14 1.18
N ASP A 43 -14.36 -4.06 1.41
CA ASP A 43 -13.82 -2.69 1.61
C ASP A 43 -13.61 -2.32 3.09
N ASN A 44 -13.86 -3.27 3.98
CA ASN A 44 -13.80 -3.12 5.44
C ASN A 44 -12.40 -3.32 6.04
N CYS A 45 -11.36 -3.27 5.22
CA CYS A 45 -9.97 -3.39 5.65
C CYS A 45 -9.43 -2.07 6.20
N VAL A 46 -9.01 -2.06 7.46
CA VAL A 46 -8.36 -0.93 8.12
C VAL A 46 -6.89 -1.29 8.36
N VAL A 47 -5.97 -0.47 7.87
CA VAL A 47 -4.54 -0.64 8.07
C VAL A 47 -4.07 0.42 9.05
N LYS A 48 -3.45 0.00 10.15
CA LYS A 48 -2.81 0.88 11.13
C LYS A 48 -1.31 0.66 11.08
N ILE A 49 -0.57 1.75 10.92
CA ILE A 49 0.89 1.75 10.90
C ILE A 49 1.33 2.49 12.15
N SER A 50 2.29 1.92 12.91
CA SER A 50 2.86 2.57 14.08
C SER A 50 3.65 3.83 13.68
N GLU A 51 3.73 4.81 14.59
CA GLU A 51 4.49 6.04 14.36
C GLU A 51 5.96 5.79 14.04
N ASP A 52 6.52 4.72 14.59
CA ASP A 52 7.91 4.30 14.35
C ASP A 52 8.09 3.50 13.05
N PHE A 53 7.02 3.25 12.29
CA PHE A 53 6.99 2.37 11.10
C PHE A 53 7.56 0.95 11.34
N ASN A 54 7.63 0.54 12.59
CA ASN A 54 8.14 -0.76 12.98
C ASN A 54 7.08 -1.85 12.91
N ASP A 55 5.82 -1.47 13.04
CA ASP A 55 4.70 -2.41 13.06
C ASP A 55 3.55 -1.95 12.18
N VAL A 56 2.96 -2.91 11.49
CA VAL A 56 1.80 -2.71 10.62
C VAL A 56 0.77 -3.75 10.96
N SER A 57 -0.39 -3.27 11.37
CA SER A 57 -1.52 -4.09 11.75
C SER A 57 -2.66 -3.91 10.75
N VAL A 58 -3.25 -5.02 10.36
CA VAL A 58 -4.42 -5.05 9.48
C VAL A 58 -5.62 -5.48 10.29
N TYR A 59 -6.68 -4.71 10.20
CA TYR A 59 -7.95 -5.00 10.88
C TYR A 59 -9.06 -5.18 9.86
N SER A 60 -9.95 -6.11 10.16
CA SER A 60 -11.24 -6.25 9.51
C SER A 60 -12.27 -5.49 10.32
N ARG A 61 -12.85 -4.44 9.77
CA ARG A 61 -13.94 -3.70 10.40
C ARG A 61 -15.24 -4.41 10.13
N LYS A 62 -15.93 -4.82 11.17
CA LYS A 62 -17.20 -5.52 11.08
C LYS A 62 -18.28 -4.78 11.84
N VAL A 63 -19.50 -4.85 11.34
CA VAL A 63 -20.68 -4.29 11.99
C VAL A 63 -21.32 -5.39 12.86
N ILE A 64 -21.69 -5.03 14.07
CA ILE A 64 -22.35 -5.94 15.00
C ILE A 64 -23.83 -6.06 14.64
N VAL A 65 -24.28 -7.28 14.37
CA VAL A 65 -25.64 -7.59 13.93
C VAL A 65 -26.24 -8.72 14.77
N ASP A 66 -27.56 -8.87 14.74
CA ASP A 66 -28.28 -9.98 15.41
C ASP A 66 -28.34 -11.26 14.54
N GLY A 67 -27.91 -11.15 13.29
CA GLY A 67 -27.81 -12.28 12.36
C GLY A 67 -26.89 -11.96 11.21
N VAL A 68 -25.82 -12.72 11.08
CA VAL A 68 -24.76 -12.50 10.09
C VAL A 68 -25.22 -12.96 8.71
N TYR A 69 -25.26 -12.04 7.73
CA TYR A 69 -25.46 -12.34 6.32
C TYR A 69 -24.13 -12.47 5.57
N ASP A 70 -23.17 -11.59 5.86
CA ASP A 70 -21.83 -11.63 5.28
C ASP A 70 -20.77 -11.71 6.41
N PRO A 71 -20.18 -12.89 6.63
CA PRO A 71 -19.15 -13.08 7.67
C PRO A 71 -17.91 -12.21 7.50
N ASN A 72 -17.69 -11.61 6.32
CA ASN A 72 -16.56 -10.73 6.08
C ASN A 72 -16.77 -9.33 6.64
N THR A 73 -18.03 -8.84 6.64
CA THR A 73 -18.37 -7.46 7.00
C THR A 73 -19.21 -7.35 8.27
N GLU A 74 -19.73 -8.48 8.75
CA GLU A 74 -20.64 -8.57 9.90
C GLU A 74 -20.12 -9.54 10.94
N ILE A 75 -20.51 -9.32 12.20
CA ILE A 75 -20.23 -10.19 13.33
C ILE A 75 -21.46 -10.25 14.24
N GLU A 76 -21.72 -11.40 14.81
CA GLU A 76 -22.83 -11.58 15.75
C GLU A 76 -22.52 -10.92 17.11
N LEU A 77 -23.58 -10.39 17.75
CA LEU A 77 -23.44 -9.65 19.02
C LEU A 77 -22.80 -10.52 20.12
N GLU A 78 -23.10 -11.82 20.17
CA GLU A 78 -22.53 -12.73 21.18
C GLU A 78 -21.01 -12.88 20.97
N GLU A 79 -20.58 -13.02 19.72
CA GLU A 79 -19.18 -13.14 19.34
C GLU A 79 -18.42 -11.80 19.55
N ALA A 80 -19.06 -10.67 19.29
CA ALA A 80 -18.51 -9.35 19.56
C ALA A 80 -18.30 -9.09 21.05
N ARG A 81 -19.19 -9.60 21.92
CA ARG A 81 -19.07 -9.48 23.38
C ARG A 81 -17.92 -10.29 23.96
N GLU A 82 -17.47 -11.35 23.29
CA GLU A 82 -16.26 -12.07 23.69
C GLU A 82 -14.98 -11.24 23.44
N LEU A 83 -15.04 -10.29 22.50
CA LEU A 83 -13.90 -9.45 22.12
C LEU A 83 -13.91 -8.10 22.85
N THR A 84 -15.08 -7.59 23.19
CA THR A 84 -15.23 -6.29 23.87
C THR A 84 -16.48 -6.28 24.74
N ASP A 85 -16.35 -5.82 26.00
CA ASP A 85 -17.43 -5.85 27.01
C ASP A 85 -18.54 -4.82 26.71
N GLU A 86 -18.18 -3.72 26.02
CA GLU A 86 -19.10 -2.62 25.70
C GLU A 86 -19.37 -2.60 24.21
N CYS A 87 -20.36 -3.35 23.75
CA CYS A 87 -20.78 -3.34 22.35
C CYS A 87 -22.30 -3.45 22.22
N GLU A 88 -22.85 -2.73 21.25
CA GLU A 88 -24.27 -2.70 20.92
C GLU A 88 -24.50 -3.06 19.45
N LEU A 89 -25.74 -3.45 19.12
CA LEU A 89 -26.13 -3.71 17.74
C LEU A 89 -25.95 -2.44 16.88
N GLY A 90 -25.28 -2.56 15.75
CA GLY A 90 -24.98 -1.47 14.84
C GLY A 90 -23.62 -0.82 15.08
N ASP A 91 -22.90 -1.18 16.13
CA ASP A 91 -21.54 -0.70 16.38
C ASP A 91 -20.55 -1.36 15.40
N GLU A 92 -19.46 -0.66 15.15
CA GLU A 92 -18.33 -1.18 14.36
C GLU A 92 -17.21 -1.65 15.28
N ILE A 93 -16.69 -2.83 15.02
CA ILE A 93 -15.55 -3.41 15.71
C ILE A 93 -14.40 -3.70 14.74
N ASP A 94 -13.18 -3.32 15.13
CA ASP A 94 -11.96 -3.60 14.38
C ASP A 94 -11.31 -4.89 14.90
N ILE A 95 -11.38 -5.98 14.14
CA ILE A 95 -10.84 -7.29 14.49
C ILE A 95 -9.47 -7.44 13.83
N LEU A 96 -8.44 -7.74 14.64
CA LEU A 96 -7.08 -7.96 14.14
C LEU A 96 -7.04 -9.17 13.21
N VAL A 97 -6.52 -8.96 12.00
CA VAL A 97 -6.32 -10.03 11.02
C VAL A 97 -4.91 -10.60 11.19
N ASP A 98 -4.79 -11.92 11.42
CA ASP A 98 -3.48 -12.58 11.53
C ASP A 98 -2.75 -12.47 10.17
N PRO A 99 -1.53 -11.93 10.12
CA PRO A 99 -0.72 -11.89 8.91
C PRO A 99 -0.49 -13.27 8.26
N LYS A 100 -0.55 -14.35 9.05
CA LYS A 100 -0.47 -15.72 8.53
C LYS A 100 -1.67 -16.13 7.70
N GLU A 101 -2.79 -15.45 7.88
CA GLU A 101 -3.99 -15.68 7.08
C GLU A 101 -3.86 -15.14 5.65
N PHE A 102 -2.92 -14.23 5.37
CA PHE A 102 -2.66 -13.79 4.01
C PHE A 102 -1.96 -14.91 3.23
N ASP A 103 -2.64 -15.40 2.21
CA ASP A 103 -2.05 -16.37 1.30
C ASP A 103 -0.80 -15.79 0.60
N ARG A 104 0.20 -16.64 0.36
CA ARG A 104 1.45 -16.28 -0.30
C ARG A 104 1.23 -15.52 -1.62
N ALA A 105 0.20 -15.90 -2.36
CA ALA A 105 -0.19 -15.23 -3.60
C ALA A 105 -0.72 -13.79 -3.38
N ALA A 106 -1.43 -13.54 -2.27
CA ALA A 106 -1.90 -12.21 -1.90
C ALA A 106 -0.73 -11.29 -1.54
N VAL A 107 0.25 -11.80 -0.80
CA VAL A 107 1.47 -11.07 -0.44
C VAL A 107 2.30 -10.73 -1.69
N GLN A 108 2.44 -11.65 -2.63
CA GLN A 108 3.14 -11.38 -3.90
C GLN A 108 2.43 -10.32 -4.73
N THR A 109 1.10 -10.40 -4.83
CA THR A 109 0.31 -9.38 -5.55
C THR A 109 0.44 -8.01 -4.88
N GLY A 110 0.43 -7.98 -3.54
CA GLY A 110 0.67 -6.76 -2.79
C GLY A 110 2.03 -6.14 -3.11
N LYS A 111 3.10 -6.93 -3.10
CA LYS A 111 4.45 -6.47 -3.49
C LYS A 111 4.49 -5.94 -4.92
N GLN A 112 3.84 -6.61 -5.85
CA GLN A 112 3.79 -6.18 -7.25
C GLN A 112 3.00 -4.87 -7.42
N THR A 113 1.87 -4.72 -6.74
CA THR A 113 1.07 -3.48 -6.74
C THR A 113 1.86 -2.33 -6.15
N ALA A 114 2.58 -2.54 -5.04
CA ALA A 114 3.46 -1.54 -4.45
C ALA A 114 4.54 -1.11 -5.43
N HIS A 115 5.19 -2.06 -6.10
CA HIS A 115 6.22 -1.75 -7.10
C HIS A 115 5.68 -0.95 -8.28
N GLN A 116 4.49 -1.30 -8.78
CA GLN A 116 3.83 -0.55 -9.85
C GLN A 116 3.48 0.88 -9.41
N SER A 117 2.88 1.05 -8.23
CA SER A 117 2.55 2.36 -7.68
C SER A 117 3.80 3.24 -7.48
N LEU A 118 4.90 2.66 -7.02
CA LEU A 118 6.19 3.34 -6.92
C LEU A 118 6.69 3.82 -8.29
N THR A 119 6.59 2.95 -9.30
CA THR A 119 7.02 3.29 -10.66
C THR A 119 6.17 4.41 -11.25
N GLU A 120 4.86 4.41 -11.00
CA GLU A 120 3.94 5.47 -11.43
C GLU A 120 4.27 6.82 -10.75
N ILE A 121 4.45 6.83 -9.42
CA ILE A 121 4.81 8.03 -8.68
C ILE A 121 6.16 8.59 -9.16
N GLN A 122 7.14 7.74 -9.43
CA GLN A 122 8.42 8.16 -10.00
C GLN A 122 8.24 8.79 -11.37
N LYS A 123 7.43 8.19 -12.25
CA LYS A 123 7.14 8.74 -13.58
C LYS A 123 6.44 10.09 -13.50
N ASP A 124 5.43 10.21 -12.63
CA ASP A 124 4.69 11.46 -12.46
C ASP A 124 5.56 12.58 -11.90
N SER A 125 6.42 12.26 -10.94
CA SER A 125 7.40 13.22 -10.39
C SER A 125 8.39 13.68 -11.44
N LEU A 126 8.96 12.75 -12.20
CA LEU A 126 9.87 13.05 -13.31
C LEU A 126 9.16 13.85 -14.41
N TYR A 127 7.96 13.45 -14.79
CA TYR A 127 7.17 14.16 -15.78
C TYR A 127 6.90 15.61 -15.35
N SER A 128 6.51 15.82 -14.09
CA SER A 128 6.28 17.17 -13.56
C SER A 128 7.57 18.01 -13.54
N GLU A 129 8.71 17.41 -13.17
CA GLU A 129 10.01 18.08 -13.15
C GLU A 129 10.44 18.51 -14.57
N TYR A 130 10.33 17.62 -15.56
CA TYR A 130 10.75 17.93 -16.93
C TYR A 130 9.72 18.74 -17.71
N LYS A 131 8.44 18.64 -17.37
CA LYS A 131 7.40 19.49 -17.96
C LYS A 131 7.65 20.99 -17.69
N SER A 132 8.13 21.33 -16.51
CA SER A 132 8.49 22.71 -16.16
C SER A 132 9.70 23.22 -16.93
N LYS A 133 10.54 22.33 -17.46
CA LYS A 133 11.77 22.66 -18.22
C LYS A 133 11.59 22.65 -19.73
N ILE A 134 10.35 22.53 -20.22
CA ILE A 134 10.07 22.59 -21.65
C ILE A 134 10.49 23.98 -22.21
N GLY A 135 11.34 23.97 -23.24
CA GLY A 135 11.90 25.18 -23.85
C GLY A 135 13.23 25.62 -23.22
N GLU A 136 13.71 24.96 -22.18
CA GLU A 136 15.02 25.19 -21.60
C GLU A 136 16.07 24.24 -22.18
N THR A 137 17.33 24.67 -22.18
CA THR A 137 18.46 23.81 -22.57
C THR A 137 18.92 23.03 -21.30
N ILE A 138 18.94 21.73 -21.40
CA ILE A 138 19.42 20.84 -20.32
C ILE A 138 20.70 20.13 -20.72
N ILE A 139 21.57 19.85 -19.79
CA ILE A 139 22.83 19.12 -19.98
C ILE A 139 22.61 17.66 -19.66
N GLY A 140 23.00 16.78 -20.56
CA GLY A 140 22.97 15.35 -20.38
C GLY A 140 24.24 14.68 -20.87
N TYR A 141 24.50 13.46 -20.39
CA TYR A 141 25.65 12.67 -20.81
C TYR A 141 25.20 11.58 -21.78
N TYR A 142 25.92 11.49 -22.94
CA TYR A 142 25.66 10.41 -23.90
C TYR A 142 25.87 9.04 -23.26
N GLN A 143 24.91 8.19 -23.39
CA GLN A 143 24.97 6.81 -22.89
C GLN A 143 25.15 5.80 -24.02
N ARG A 144 24.24 5.77 -24.97
CA ARG A 144 24.21 4.81 -26.05
C ARG A 144 23.36 5.27 -27.24
N GLU A 145 23.55 4.65 -28.35
CA GLU A 145 22.68 4.75 -29.52
C GLU A 145 22.09 3.35 -29.83
N LYS A 146 20.78 3.29 -30.05
CA LYS A 146 20.10 2.07 -30.45
C LYS A 146 19.06 2.38 -31.53
N LYS A 147 19.24 1.77 -32.69
CA LYS A 147 18.32 1.96 -33.83
C LYS A 147 18.09 3.42 -34.26
N GLY A 148 19.13 4.23 -34.22
CA GLY A 148 19.04 5.65 -34.57
C GLY A 148 18.47 6.55 -33.49
N THR A 149 18.22 6.03 -32.30
CA THR A 149 17.82 6.80 -31.12
C THR A 149 18.98 6.94 -30.18
N ILE A 150 19.31 8.17 -29.82
CA ILE A 150 20.38 8.52 -28.88
C ILE A 150 19.76 8.55 -27.46
N TYR A 151 20.36 7.84 -26.54
CA TYR A 151 19.99 7.83 -25.13
C TYR A 151 20.97 8.69 -24.34
N VAL A 152 20.40 9.62 -23.56
CA VAL A 152 21.15 10.61 -22.79
C VAL A 152 20.80 10.46 -21.32
N ASP A 153 21.81 10.38 -20.47
CA ASP A 153 21.64 10.39 -19.03
C ASP A 153 21.49 11.82 -18.52
N LEU A 154 20.36 12.11 -17.89
CA LEU A 154 20.02 13.40 -17.29
C LEU A 154 20.30 13.44 -15.78
N GLY A 155 20.99 12.42 -15.24
CA GLY A 155 21.38 12.31 -13.83
C GLY A 155 20.37 11.61 -12.93
N LYS A 156 19.08 11.68 -13.25
CA LYS A 156 18.00 10.97 -12.52
C LYS A 156 17.28 9.96 -13.41
N VAL A 157 17.35 10.15 -14.70
CA VAL A 157 16.63 9.34 -15.68
C VAL A 157 17.38 9.33 -17.00
N GLU A 158 17.29 8.21 -17.69
CA GLU A 158 17.73 8.06 -19.09
C GLU A 158 16.59 8.48 -20.02
N GLY A 159 16.84 9.41 -20.92
CA GLY A 159 15.90 9.92 -21.92
C GLY A 159 16.29 9.56 -23.34
#